data_6ebf1e25fdb5f41814f3be82b78917c5
#
_entry.id   6ebf1e25fdb5f41814f3be82b78917c5
#
_cell.length_a   1.000
_cell.length_b   1.000
_cell.length_c   1.000
_cell.angle_alpha   90.00
_cell.angle_beta   90.00
_cell.angle_gamma   90.00
#
_symmetry.space_group_name_H-M   'P 1'
#
loop_
_entity.id
_entity.type
_entity.pdbx_description
1 polymer ?
#
loop_
_entity_poly.entity_id
_entity_poly.type
_entity_poly.pdbx_seq_one_letter_code
_entity_poly.pdbx_strand_id
1 'polypeptide(L)'
;MKKKVAIQGIAGSYHDIAARNYHEGEEIEIIPCNTFRDVITTIKKDPAILGMMAIENTIAGSLLQNHELIRESGLSVTGEYKLRISHSLVALPGTSIHEVTEVNSHPIALMQCTDFLDTLPNAKVVEKEVTAMSARWISENQLKGHAAICGKLAAQIYKMEVLAEGIETNKRNFTRFLAIADRWTADEMLRGTDKNKSSLVFALPHTSGSLSKVLSVLSFYDMNLSKIQSLPIIGREWEYLFYIDLTFTDFTRYKQALDAIRPLTKDLKILGEYAEGKQSV
;
A
#
# COMPACT_ATOMS: atom_id res chain seq x y z
N MET A 1 -18.26 -11.26 14.72
CA MET A 1 -18.19 -9.78 14.55
C MET A 1 -17.43 -9.49 13.26
N LYS A 2 -17.89 -8.51 12.47
CA LYS A 2 -17.13 -8.04 11.29
C LYS A 2 -15.85 -7.36 11.73
N LYS A 3 -14.73 -7.72 11.10
CA LYS A 3 -13.47 -7.00 11.32
C LYS A 3 -13.56 -5.61 10.70
N LYS A 4 -13.23 -4.58 11.44
CA LYS A 4 -13.18 -3.20 10.94
C LYS A 4 -11.79 -2.89 10.41
N VAL A 5 -11.71 -2.39 9.18
CA VAL A 5 -10.43 -2.06 8.52
C VAL A 5 -10.46 -0.61 8.03
N ALA A 6 -9.63 0.24 8.62
CA ALA A 6 -9.43 1.61 8.19
C ALA A 6 -8.53 1.68 6.96
N ILE A 7 -8.95 2.43 5.95
CA ILE A 7 -8.22 2.61 4.70
C ILE A 7 -8.22 4.08 4.27
N GLN A 8 -7.19 4.52 3.55
CA GLN A 8 -7.26 5.79 2.85
C GLN A 8 -8.11 5.62 1.58
N GLY A 9 -9.13 6.47 1.42
CA GLY A 9 -10.09 6.40 0.33
C GLY A 9 -11.45 5.84 0.76
N ILE A 10 -12.21 5.32 -0.18
CA ILE A 10 -13.59 4.87 -0.01
C ILE A 10 -13.78 3.43 -0.50
N ALA A 11 -14.97 2.87 -0.29
CA ALA A 11 -15.35 1.58 -0.84
C ALA A 11 -15.09 1.53 -2.36
N GLY A 12 -14.54 0.41 -2.83
CA GLY A 12 -14.12 0.23 -4.23
C GLY A 12 -12.73 0.76 -4.58
N SER A 13 -12.03 1.43 -3.66
CA SER A 13 -10.63 1.82 -3.87
C SER A 13 -9.68 0.62 -3.87
N TYR A 14 -8.45 0.78 -4.36
CA TYR A 14 -7.44 -0.28 -4.31
C TYR A 14 -7.07 -0.70 -2.89
N HIS A 15 -7.19 0.20 -1.91
CA HIS A 15 -7.05 -0.13 -0.50
C HIS A 15 -8.17 -1.06 -0.02
N ASP A 16 -9.42 -0.81 -0.45
CA ASP A 16 -10.55 -1.69 -0.14
C ASP A 16 -10.36 -3.08 -0.77
N ILE A 17 -9.95 -3.15 -2.03
CA ILE A 17 -9.64 -4.42 -2.71
C ILE A 17 -8.53 -5.17 -1.97
N ALA A 18 -7.45 -4.48 -1.60
CA ALA A 18 -6.34 -5.08 -0.85
C ALA A 18 -6.79 -5.59 0.52
N ALA A 19 -7.62 -4.83 1.24
CA ALA A 19 -8.14 -5.23 2.54
C ALA A 19 -9.03 -6.48 2.45
N ARG A 20 -9.93 -6.55 1.46
CA ARG A 20 -10.79 -7.73 1.23
C ARG A 20 -10.00 -8.97 0.85
N ASN A 21 -9.00 -8.81 -0.02
CA ASN A 21 -8.18 -9.94 -0.44
C ASN A 21 -7.25 -10.42 0.68
N TYR A 22 -6.73 -9.51 1.50
CA TYR A 22 -5.91 -9.88 2.66
C TYR A 22 -6.70 -10.66 3.71
N HIS A 23 -7.97 -10.29 3.92
CA HIS A 23 -8.92 -10.92 4.84
C HIS A 23 -9.88 -11.88 4.11
N GLU A 24 -9.40 -12.56 3.07
CA GLU A 24 -10.21 -13.50 2.29
C GLU A 24 -10.89 -14.55 3.19
N GLY A 25 -12.20 -14.74 3.02
CA GLY A 25 -13.02 -15.64 3.84
C GLY A 25 -13.55 -15.02 5.14
N GLU A 26 -13.20 -13.79 5.45
CA GLU A 26 -13.71 -13.05 6.62
C GLU A 26 -14.67 -11.93 6.19
N GLU A 27 -15.67 -11.67 7.03
CA GLU A 27 -16.49 -10.45 6.85
C GLU A 27 -15.74 -9.22 7.38
N ILE A 28 -15.47 -8.27 6.48
CA ILE A 28 -14.87 -7.00 6.84
C ILE A 28 -15.81 -5.82 6.62
N GLU A 29 -15.67 -4.80 7.46
CA GLU A 29 -16.29 -3.48 7.34
C GLU A 29 -15.18 -2.44 7.06
N ILE A 30 -15.30 -1.75 5.95
CA ILE A 30 -14.34 -0.70 5.58
C ILE A 30 -14.68 0.60 6.31
N ILE A 31 -13.69 1.18 7.00
CA ILE A 31 -13.75 2.51 7.58
C ILE A 31 -12.98 3.46 6.66
N PRO A 32 -13.69 4.32 5.90
CA PRO A 32 -13.06 5.26 4.99
C PRO A 32 -12.37 6.39 5.75
N CYS A 33 -11.15 6.70 5.36
CA CYS A 33 -10.36 7.81 5.88
C CYS A 33 -9.91 8.71 4.72
N ASN A 34 -9.86 10.02 4.96
CA ASN A 34 -9.44 10.97 3.93
C ASN A 34 -7.95 10.90 3.67
N THR A 35 -7.14 10.73 4.72
CA THR A 35 -5.69 10.71 4.65
C THR A 35 -5.10 9.46 5.32
N PHE A 36 -3.85 9.12 5.01
CA PHE A 36 -3.12 8.06 5.72
C PHE A 36 -2.92 8.37 7.21
N ARG A 37 -2.82 9.66 7.57
CA ARG A 37 -2.77 10.10 8.97
C ARG A 37 -4.07 9.79 9.69
N ASP A 38 -5.22 9.92 9.02
CA ASP A 38 -6.52 9.57 9.60
C ASP A 38 -6.65 8.07 9.83
N VAL A 39 -6.08 7.22 8.97
CA VAL A 39 -6.01 5.77 9.20
C VAL A 39 -5.30 5.47 10.52
N ILE A 40 -4.10 6.05 10.73
CA ILE A 40 -3.35 5.90 11.98
C ILE A 40 -4.16 6.40 13.18
N THR A 41 -4.78 7.57 13.06
CA THR A 41 -5.57 8.17 14.13
C THR A 41 -6.79 7.32 14.49
N THR A 42 -7.45 6.72 13.49
CA THR A 42 -8.61 5.84 13.67
C THR A 42 -8.23 4.58 14.46
N ILE A 43 -7.13 3.93 14.12
CA ILE A 43 -6.64 2.75 14.85
C ILE A 43 -6.25 3.10 16.30
N LYS A 44 -5.60 4.25 16.49
CA LYS A 44 -5.22 4.70 17.84
C LYS A 44 -6.41 5.02 18.75
N LYS A 45 -7.54 5.44 18.17
CA LYS A 45 -8.79 5.70 18.91
C LYS A 45 -9.54 4.44 19.32
N ASP A 46 -9.45 3.40 18.49
CA ASP A 46 -10.07 2.10 18.73
C ASP A 46 -9.09 0.98 18.30
N PRO A 47 -8.36 0.37 19.24
CA PRO A 47 -7.38 -0.68 18.98
C PRO A 47 -7.94 -1.95 18.31
N ALA A 48 -9.27 -2.15 18.31
CA ALA A 48 -9.93 -3.25 17.60
C ALA A 48 -9.99 -3.02 16.08
N ILE A 49 -9.73 -1.80 15.61
CA ILE A 49 -9.70 -1.45 14.19
C ILE A 49 -8.32 -1.79 13.62
N LEU A 50 -8.32 -2.52 12.52
CA LEU A 50 -7.12 -2.80 11.74
C LEU A 50 -6.92 -1.70 10.68
N GLY A 51 -5.75 -1.64 10.06
CA GLY A 51 -5.49 -0.72 8.96
C GLY A 51 -4.86 -1.41 7.76
N MET A 52 -5.11 -0.85 6.58
CA MET A 52 -4.45 -1.25 5.34
C MET A 52 -3.85 -0.01 4.67
N MET A 53 -2.52 0.01 4.51
CA MET A 53 -1.78 1.16 3.97
C MET A 53 -0.89 0.77 2.80
N ALA A 54 -1.03 1.44 1.65
CA ALA A 54 -0.09 1.31 0.55
C ALA A 54 1.29 1.81 0.98
N ILE A 55 2.35 1.05 0.64
CA ILE A 55 3.72 1.38 1.03
C ILE A 55 4.65 1.58 -0.17
N GLU A 56 4.36 0.92 -1.28
CA GLU A 56 5.10 1.07 -2.54
C GLU A 56 4.28 0.59 -3.73
N ASN A 57 4.59 1.13 -4.89
CA ASN A 57 4.06 0.68 -6.16
C ASN A 57 5.23 0.44 -7.14
N THR A 58 5.15 -0.60 -7.95
CA THR A 58 6.24 -0.99 -8.86
C THR A 58 6.56 0.03 -9.95
N ILE A 59 5.64 0.96 -10.22
CA ILE A 59 5.80 2.04 -11.22
C ILE A 59 6.05 3.39 -10.55
N ALA A 60 5.24 3.74 -9.53
CA ALA A 60 5.31 5.03 -8.85
C ALA A 60 6.38 5.08 -7.73
N GLY A 61 6.96 3.92 -7.34
CA GLY A 61 7.99 3.84 -6.30
C GLY A 61 7.45 3.78 -4.87
N SER A 62 8.32 4.09 -3.90
CA SER A 62 8.00 4.04 -2.47
C SER A 62 7.19 5.25 -2.00
N LEU A 63 6.16 5.00 -1.20
CA LEU A 63 5.40 6.05 -0.51
C LEU A 63 6.11 6.38 0.81
N LEU A 64 7.17 7.20 0.73
CA LEU A 64 8.08 7.49 1.85
C LEU A 64 7.35 8.02 3.09
N GLN A 65 6.36 8.90 2.90
CA GLN A 65 5.56 9.46 4.00
C GLN A 65 4.82 8.37 4.78
N ASN A 66 4.38 7.30 4.13
CA ASN A 66 3.67 6.21 4.80
C ASN A 66 4.61 5.36 5.66
N HIS A 67 5.87 5.18 5.23
CA HIS A 67 6.90 4.56 6.06
C HIS A 67 7.11 5.34 7.36
N GLU A 68 7.20 6.67 7.26
CA GLU A 68 7.40 7.54 8.42
C GLU A 68 6.18 7.51 9.35
N LEU A 69 4.97 7.61 8.80
CA LEU A 69 3.73 7.50 9.57
C LEU A 69 3.66 6.20 10.38
N ILE A 70 3.99 5.05 9.77
CA ILE A 70 4.02 3.76 10.47
C ILE A 70 5.07 3.77 11.57
N ARG A 71 6.30 4.23 11.29
CA ARG A 71 7.40 4.30 12.26
C ARG A 71 7.03 5.15 13.49
N GLU A 72 6.39 6.30 13.27
CA GLU A 72 6.03 7.25 14.33
C GLU A 72 4.76 6.87 15.08
N SER A 73 3.88 6.09 14.43
CA SER A 73 2.58 5.75 15.00
C SER A 73 2.67 4.91 16.28
N GLY A 74 3.68 4.05 16.40
CA GLY A 74 3.76 3.02 17.43
C GLY A 74 2.89 1.80 17.14
N LEU A 75 2.19 1.77 15.99
CA LEU A 75 1.46 0.61 15.50
C LEU A 75 2.44 -0.46 14.98
N SER A 76 1.96 -1.70 14.88
CA SER A 76 2.73 -2.83 14.39
C SER A 76 2.24 -3.28 13.02
N VAL A 77 3.16 -3.66 12.14
CA VAL A 77 2.86 -4.33 10.88
C VAL A 77 2.53 -5.80 11.18
N THR A 78 1.36 -6.25 10.75
CA THR A 78 0.87 -7.62 10.98
C THR A 78 0.92 -8.49 9.73
N GLY A 79 1.17 -7.91 8.58
CA GLY A 79 1.26 -8.62 7.31
C GLY A 79 1.34 -7.69 6.12
N GLU A 80 1.31 -8.29 4.94
CA GLU A 80 1.33 -7.56 3.68
C GLU A 80 0.49 -8.24 2.61
N TYR A 81 0.07 -7.45 1.62
CA TYR A 81 -0.59 -7.94 0.41
C TYR A 81 -0.05 -7.21 -0.82
N LYS A 82 0.31 -7.96 -1.87
CA LYS A 82 0.80 -7.41 -3.14
C LYS A 82 -0.34 -7.49 -4.15
N LEU A 83 -1.04 -6.38 -4.36
CA LEU A 83 -2.18 -6.27 -5.27
C LEU A 83 -1.73 -5.87 -6.67
N ARG A 84 -2.13 -6.65 -7.68
CA ARG A 84 -2.04 -6.21 -9.07
C ARG A 84 -3.04 -5.09 -9.29
N ILE A 85 -2.55 -3.96 -9.79
CA ILE A 85 -3.38 -2.80 -10.13
C ILE A 85 -3.83 -2.96 -11.57
N SER A 86 -5.12 -3.18 -11.76
CA SER A 86 -5.75 -3.23 -13.07
C SER A 86 -6.80 -2.13 -13.15
N HIS A 87 -6.68 -1.29 -14.16
CA HIS A 87 -7.55 -0.16 -14.37
C HIS A 87 -8.64 -0.49 -15.39
N SER A 88 -9.83 0.03 -15.15
CA SER A 88 -10.96 -0.05 -16.09
C SER A 88 -11.49 1.35 -16.38
N LEU A 89 -11.88 1.59 -17.62
CA LEU A 89 -12.70 2.75 -17.98
C LEU A 89 -14.16 2.41 -17.70
N VAL A 90 -14.81 3.22 -16.88
CA VAL A 90 -16.22 3.00 -16.48
C VAL A 90 -17.05 4.25 -16.72
N ALA A 91 -18.32 4.08 -17.09
CA ALA A 91 -19.27 5.16 -17.30
C ALA A 91 -20.67 4.76 -16.82
N LEU A 92 -21.64 5.65 -16.95
CA LEU A 92 -23.05 5.32 -16.69
C LEU A 92 -23.51 4.20 -17.62
N PRO A 93 -24.40 3.29 -17.17
CA PRO A 93 -24.96 2.23 -18.03
C PRO A 93 -25.58 2.76 -19.31
N GLY A 94 -25.29 2.09 -20.44
CA GLY A 94 -25.74 2.47 -21.77
C GLY A 94 -24.92 3.57 -22.44
N THR A 95 -23.79 4.01 -21.84
CA THR A 95 -22.87 4.96 -22.47
C THR A 95 -21.94 4.23 -23.45
N SER A 96 -21.89 4.68 -24.69
CA SER A 96 -20.89 4.22 -25.65
C SER A 96 -19.53 4.88 -25.39
N ILE A 97 -18.43 4.16 -25.63
CA ILE A 97 -17.08 4.70 -25.50
C ILE A 97 -16.85 5.93 -26.40
N HIS A 98 -17.54 6.00 -27.54
CA HIS A 98 -17.46 7.14 -28.46
C HIS A 98 -18.18 8.39 -27.97
N GLU A 99 -19.05 8.26 -26.96
CA GLU A 99 -19.77 9.38 -26.33
C GLU A 99 -18.99 9.97 -25.15
N VAL A 100 -17.84 9.37 -24.78
CA VAL A 100 -17.02 9.86 -23.68
C VAL A 100 -16.31 11.14 -24.09
N THR A 101 -16.65 12.22 -23.39
CA THR A 101 -16.07 13.58 -23.60
C THR A 101 -15.14 13.99 -22.45
N GLU A 102 -15.22 13.29 -21.31
CA GLU A 102 -14.36 13.58 -20.16
C GLU A 102 -14.00 12.29 -19.40
N VAL A 103 -12.70 12.11 -19.07
CA VAL A 103 -12.19 10.99 -18.27
C VAL A 103 -11.60 11.52 -16.97
N ASN A 104 -12.12 11.04 -15.86
CA ASN A 104 -11.78 11.49 -14.50
C ASN A 104 -11.03 10.41 -13.73
N SER A 105 -9.89 10.72 -13.14
CA SER A 105 -9.21 9.81 -12.19
C SER A 105 -8.10 10.50 -11.41
N HIS A 106 -7.46 9.74 -10.50
CA HIS A 106 -6.25 10.17 -9.82
C HIS A 106 -5.09 10.32 -10.82
N PRO A 107 -4.23 11.35 -10.68
CA PRO A 107 -3.13 11.63 -11.62
C PRO A 107 -2.26 10.40 -11.95
N ILE A 108 -1.90 9.61 -10.95
CA ILE A 108 -1.09 8.40 -11.16
C ILE A 108 -1.84 7.37 -12.02
N ALA A 109 -3.14 7.19 -11.84
CA ALA A 109 -3.92 6.26 -12.65
C ALA A 109 -4.05 6.75 -14.11
N LEU A 110 -4.23 8.06 -14.31
CA LEU A 110 -4.23 8.67 -15.64
C LEU A 110 -2.89 8.46 -16.35
N MET A 111 -1.77 8.75 -15.67
CA MET A 111 -0.43 8.53 -16.20
C MET A 111 -0.16 7.05 -16.54
N GLN A 112 -0.71 6.13 -15.77
CA GLN A 112 -0.54 4.69 -16.03
C GLN A 112 -1.39 4.18 -17.20
N CYS A 113 -2.34 4.96 -17.71
CA CYS A 113 -3.24 4.60 -18.81
C CYS A 113 -3.04 5.46 -20.06
N THR A 114 -1.88 6.08 -20.24
CA THR A 114 -1.62 7.04 -21.31
C THR A 114 -1.89 6.46 -22.69
N ASP A 115 -1.36 5.26 -23.00
CA ASP A 115 -1.54 4.64 -24.33
C ASP A 115 -3.03 4.42 -24.66
N PHE A 116 -3.82 4.05 -23.67
CA PHE A 116 -5.26 3.89 -23.85
C PHE A 116 -5.96 5.26 -24.02
N LEU A 117 -5.60 6.25 -23.21
CA LEU A 117 -6.18 7.60 -23.29
C LEU A 117 -5.91 8.26 -24.63
N ASP A 118 -4.76 7.99 -25.26
CA ASP A 118 -4.42 8.48 -26.61
C ASP A 118 -5.37 7.93 -27.68
N THR A 119 -6.08 6.83 -27.42
CA THR A 119 -7.12 6.31 -28.32
C THR A 119 -8.45 7.07 -28.20
N LEU A 120 -8.58 7.99 -27.24
CA LEU A 120 -9.76 8.81 -26.97
C LEU A 120 -9.48 10.30 -27.21
N PRO A 121 -9.14 10.73 -28.46
CA PRO A 121 -8.62 12.07 -28.71
C PRO A 121 -9.63 13.22 -28.44
N ASN A 122 -10.93 12.89 -28.34
CA ASN A 122 -11.99 13.85 -28.05
C ASN A 122 -12.32 13.96 -26.56
N ALA A 123 -11.73 13.09 -25.70
CA ALA A 123 -12.00 13.08 -24.28
C ALA A 123 -11.02 13.97 -23.52
N LYS A 124 -11.53 14.91 -22.75
CA LYS A 124 -10.74 15.72 -21.83
C LYS A 124 -10.34 14.89 -20.62
N VAL A 125 -9.06 14.86 -20.28
CA VAL A 125 -8.57 14.21 -19.06
C VAL A 125 -8.62 15.17 -17.88
N VAL A 126 -9.24 14.76 -16.76
CA VAL A 126 -9.45 15.59 -15.57
C VAL A 126 -8.95 14.84 -14.32
N GLU A 127 -8.06 15.49 -13.58
CA GLU A 127 -7.51 14.96 -12.33
C GLU A 127 -8.51 15.08 -11.17
N LYS A 128 -8.59 14.02 -10.37
CA LYS A 128 -9.38 13.94 -9.12
C LYS A 128 -8.52 13.28 -8.03
N GLU A 129 -8.90 13.46 -6.77
CA GLU A 129 -8.10 13.00 -5.63
C GLU A 129 -8.02 11.47 -5.50
N VAL A 130 -9.09 10.74 -5.83
CA VAL A 130 -9.17 9.27 -5.67
C VAL A 130 -9.89 8.63 -6.85
N THR A 131 -9.37 7.50 -7.35
CA THR A 131 -9.94 6.77 -8.49
C THR A 131 -11.41 6.37 -8.28
N ALA A 132 -11.73 5.73 -7.16
CA ALA A 132 -13.09 5.29 -6.84
C ALA A 132 -14.07 6.46 -6.60
N MET A 133 -13.59 7.61 -6.12
CA MET A 133 -14.42 8.81 -5.96
C MET A 133 -14.88 9.37 -7.29
N SER A 134 -14.10 9.26 -8.35
CA SER A 134 -14.49 9.67 -9.69
C SER A 134 -15.70 8.87 -10.19
N ALA A 135 -15.66 7.54 -10.03
CA ALA A 135 -16.79 6.68 -10.40
C ALA A 135 -18.04 6.98 -9.55
N ARG A 136 -17.86 7.13 -8.23
CA ARG A 136 -18.94 7.51 -7.32
C ARG A 136 -19.59 8.84 -7.73
N TRP A 137 -18.78 9.87 -7.96
CA TRP A 137 -19.24 11.20 -8.32
C TRP A 137 -20.04 11.22 -9.63
N ILE A 138 -19.58 10.49 -10.67
CA ILE A 138 -20.29 10.36 -11.94
C ILE A 138 -21.64 9.65 -11.73
N SER A 139 -21.65 8.56 -10.94
CA SER A 139 -22.86 7.81 -10.64
C SER A 139 -23.88 8.63 -9.86
N GLU A 140 -23.48 9.29 -8.75
CA GLU A 140 -24.38 10.07 -7.90
C GLU A 140 -24.98 11.27 -8.62
N ASN A 141 -24.21 11.92 -9.53
CA ASN A 141 -24.65 13.09 -10.28
C ASN A 141 -25.20 12.76 -11.68
N GLN A 142 -25.29 11.48 -12.06
CA GLN A 142 -25.81 11.01 -13.35
C GLN A 142 -25.18 11.75 -14.56
N LEU A 143 -23.86 11.89 -14.57
CA LEU A 143 -23.12 12.69 -15.55
C LEU A 143 -22.92 11.92 -16.85
N LYS A 144 -23.72 12.24 -17.86
CA LYS A 144 -23.58 11.68 -19.21
C LYS A 144 -22.32 12.21 -19.90
N GLY A 145 -21.67 11.37 -20.72
CA GLY A 145 -20.43 11.71 -21.39
C GLY A 145 -19.18 11.73 -20.50
N HIS A 146 -19.33 11.51 -19.19
CA HIS A 146 -18.21 11.38 -18.25
C HIS A 146 -17.89 9.93 -18.01
N ALA A 147 -16.60 9.62 -17.97
CA ALA A 147 -16.06 8.32 -17.59
C ALA A 147 -15.06 8.46 -16.44
N ALA A 148 -14.84 7.37 -15.72
CA ALA A 148 -13.80 7.30 -14.69
C ALA A 148 -12.82 6.15 -14.98
N ILE A 149 -11.55 6.33 -14.61
CA ILE A 149 -10.60 5.22 -14.50
C ILE A 149 -10.54 4.78 -13.06
N CYS A 150 -10.91 3.51 -12.79
CA CYS A 150 -10.93 2.93 -11.45
C CYS A 150 -10.76 1.41 -11.49
N GLY A 151 -10.74 0.77 -10.33
CA GLY A 151 -10.78 -0.68 -10.20
C GLY A 151 -12.20 -1.24 -10.44
N LYS A 152 -12.28 -2.49 -10.90
CA LYS A 152 -13.56 -3.17 -11.22
C LYS A 152 -14.55 -3.21 -10.04
N LEU A 153 -14.04 -3.30 -8.81
CA LEU A 153 -14.89 -3.27 -7.61
C LEU A 153 -15.65 -1.94 -7.47
N ALA A 154 -15.02 -0.81 -7.81
CA ALA A 154 -15.71 0.48 -7.82
C ALA A 154 -16.85 0.51 -8.84
N ALA A 155 -16.64 -0.04 -10.04
CA ALA A 155 -17.69 -0.16 -11.05
C ALA A 155 -18.91 -0.93 -10.51
N GLN A 156 -18.69 -2.04 -9.83
CA GLN A 156 -19.74 -2.86 -9.23
C GLN A 156 -20.51 -2.13 -8.11
N ILE A 157 -19.77 -1.51 -7.17
CA ILE A 157 -20.36 -0.79 -6.03
C ILE A 157 -21.21 0.40 -6.50
N TYR A 158 -20.70 1.18 -7.46
CA TYR A 158 -21.36 2.40 -7.94
C TYR A 158 -22.24 2.17 -9.18
N LYS A 159 -22.50 0.89 -9.53
CA LYS A 159 -23.39 0.48 -10.65
C LYS A 159 -23.01 1.15 -11.98
N MET A 160 -21.71 1.23 -12.23
CA MET A 160 -21.14 1.74 -13.48
C MET A 160 -20.94 0.61 -14.49
N GLU A 161 -21.08 0.91 -15.75
CA GLU A 161 -20.75 0.00 -16.86
C GLU A 161 -19.25 0.06 -17.16
N VAL A 162 -18.64 -1.10 -17.36
CA VAL A 162 -17.23 -1.20 -17.75
C VAL A 162 -17.13 -1.11 -19.28
N LEU A 163 -16.56 -0.03 -19.78
CA LEU A 163 -16.36 0.21 -21.22
C LEU A 163 -15.08 -0.46 -21.75
N ALA A 164 -14.04 -0.53 -20.92
CA ALA A 164 -12.77 -1.21 -21.23
C ALA A 164 -12.10 -1.69 -19.95
N GLU A 165 -11.47 -2.87 -20.02
CA GLU A 165 -10.74 -3.48 -18.89
C GLU A 165 -9.24 -3.56 -19.17
N GLY A 166 -8.44 -3.50 -18.10
CA GLY A 166 -7.00 -3.68 -18.20
C GLY A 166 -6.35 -2.62 -19.07
N ILE A 167 -6.74 -1.36 -18.91
CA ILE A 167 -6.31 -0.25 -19.77
C ILE A 167 -4.95 0.35 -19.38
N GLU A 168 -4.36 -0.12 -18.28
CA GLU A 168 -3.01 0.28 -17.89
C GLU A 168 -1.98 -0.13 -18.96
N THR A 169 -1.07 0.79 -19.33
CA THR A 169 0.02 0.57 -20.29
C THR A 169 0.95 -0.55 -19.82
N ASN A 170 1.37 -0.52 -18.55
CA ASN A 170 2.20 -1.57 -17.97
C ASN A 170 1.36 -2.57 -17.16
N LYS A 171 1.22 -3.80 -17.67
CA LYS A 171 0.44 -4.87 -17.03
C LYS A 171 1.10 -5.45 -15.77
N ARG A 172 2.38 -5.18 -15.53
CA ARG A 172 3.11 -5.57 -14.32
C ARG A 172 3.10 -4.44 -13.28
N ASN A 173 1.91 -3.92 -13.02
CA ASN A 173 1.67 -2.85 -12.05
C ASN A 173 1.17 -3.47 -10.73
N PHE A 174 2.01 -3.43 -9.70
CA PHE A 174 1.67 -3.95 -8.37
C PHE A 174 1.83 -2.88 -7.31
N THR A 175 0.89 -2.84 -6.38
CA THR A 175 1.01 -2.03 -5.16
C THR A 175 1.12 -2.98 -3.97
N ARG A 176 2.11 -2.76 -3.14
CA ARG A 176 2.29 -3.44 -1.87
C ARG A 176 1.60 -2.66 -0.76
N PHE A 177 0.75 -3.34 -0.03
CA PHE A 177 0.03 -2.83 1.13
C PHE A 177 0.54 -3.53 2.39
N LEU A 178 0.64 -2.79 3.49
CA LEU A 178 0.89 -3.34 4.82
C LEU A 178 -0.41 -3.34 5.63
N ALA A 179 -0.69 -4.47 6.24
CA ALA A 179 -1.69 -4.58 7.30
C ALA A 179 -1.05 -4.09 8.60
N ILE A 180 -1.73 -3.20 9.31
CA ILE A 180 -1.26 -2.60 10.56
C ILE A 180 -2.32 -2.70 11.66
N ALA A 181 -1.88 -2.81 12.89
CA ALA A 181 -2.75 -2.89 14.06
C ALA A 181 -2.12 -2.20 15.26
N ASP A 182 -2.92 -1.97 16.29
CA ASP A 182 -2.40 -1.70 17.63
C ASP A 182 -1.47 -2.82 18.07
N ARG A 183 -0.47 -2.49 18.88
CA ARG A 183 0.57 -3.43 19.29
C ARG A 183 0.01 -4.67 20.00
N TRP A 184 -0.96 -4.50 20.90
CA TRP A 184 -1.59 -5.61 21.61
C TRP A 184 -2.39 -6.51 20.68
N THR A 185 -3.20 -5.91 19.83
CA THR A 185 -3.96 -6.62 18.78
C THR A 185 -3.02 -7.37 17.85
N ALA A 186 -1.92 -6.76 17.42
CA ALA A 186 -0.91 -7.39 16.59
C ALA A 186 -0.26 -8.60 17.27
N ASP A 187 0.12 -8.47 18.55
CA ASP A 187 0.72 -9.55 19.31
C ASP A 187 -0.26 -10.74 19.48
N GLU A 188 -1.55 -10.48 19.66
CA GLU A 188 -2.57 -11.53 19.69
C GLU A 188 -2.75 -12.20 18.33
N MET A 189 -2.87 -11.42 17.24
CA MET A 189 -3.04 -11.94 15.88
C MET A 189 -1.86 -12.79 15.41
N LEU A 190 -0.64 -12.43 15.80
CA LEU A 190 0.59 -13.08 15.37
C LEU A 190 1.10 -14.16 16.33
N ARG A 191 0.35 -14.43 17.40
CA ARG A 191 0.72 -15.47 18.37
C ARG A 191 0.59 -16.86 17.74
N GLY A 192 1.69 -17.59 17.72
CA GLY A 192 1.74 -18.96 17.18
C GLY A 192 1.70 -19.05 15.65
N THR A 193 1.79 -17.91 14.94
CA THR A 193 1.92 -17.91 13.48
C THR A 193 3.39 -18.03 13.07
N ASP A 194 3.63 -18.68 11.94
CA ASP A 194 4.95 -18.71 11.33
C ASP A 194 5.31 -17.31 10.82
N LYS A 195 6.56 -16.90 11.09
CA LYS A 195 7.10 -15.61 10.68
C LYS A 195 8.34 -15.85 9.84
N ASN A 196 8.33 -15.32 8.64
CA ASN A 196 9.45 -15.45 7.70
C ASN A 196 9.84 -14.12 7.06
N LYS A 197 9.23 -13.01 7.54
CA LYS A 197 9.51 -11.64 7.08
C LYS A 197 9.50 -10.66 8.22
N SER A 198 10.34 -9.63 8.11
CA SER A 198 10.38 -8.53 9.08
C SER A 198 10.61 -7.21 8.38
N SER A 199 9.88 -6.18 8.82
CA SER A 199 10.11 -4.78 8.42
C SER A 199 10.81 -4.06 9.56
N LEU A 200 11.95 -3.46 9.25
CA LEU A 200 12.85 -2.80 10.21
C LEU A 200 13.13 -1.36 9.80
N VAL A 201 13.47 -0.53 10.78
CA VAL A 201 14.04 0.80 10.53
C VAL A 201 15.19 1.05 11.51
N PHE A 202 16.25 1.67 11.03
CA PHE A 202 17.40 2.10 11.84
C PHE A 202 18.12 3.29 11.20
N ALA A 203 18.88 4.01 11.99
CA ALA A 203 19.84 4.97 11.49
C ALA A 203 21.26 4.40 11.55
N LEU A 204 22.16 4.97 10.76
CA LEU A 204 23.57 4.60 10.74
C LEU A 204 24.46 5.81 11.02
N PRO A 205 25.63 5.60 11.64
CA PRO A 205 26.67 6.62 11.68
C PRO A 205 27.07 7.03 10.25
N HIS A 206 27.24 8.33 10.02
CA HIS A 206 27.69 8.84 8.71
C HIS A 206 29.21 8.63 8.56
N THR A 207 29.62 7.37 8.46
CA THR A 207 31.02 6.98 8.27
C THR A 207 31.15 5.97 7.13
N SER A 208 32.32 5.93 6.51
CA SER A 208 32.60 5.01 5.40
C SER A 208 32.34 3.57 5.79
N GLY A 209 31.58 2.85 4.96
CA GLY A 209 31.28 1.44 5.13
C GLY A 209 30.19 1.09 6.16
N SER A 210 29.52 2.08 6.82
CA SER A 210 28.51 1.81 7.84
C SER A 210 27.39 0.90 7.32
N LEU A 211 26.80 1.22 6.15
CA LEU A 211 25.75 0.39 5.55
C LEU A 211 26.30 -0.97 5.10
N SER A 212 27.47 -0.99 4.48
CA SER A 212 28.11 -2.23 4.01
C SER A 212 28.34 -3.22 5.14
N LYS A 213 28.77 -2.76 6.32
CA LYS A 213 28.97 -3.63 7.51
C LYS A 213 27.66 -4.27 7.95
N VAL A 214 26.57 -3.52 8.01
CA VAL A 214 25.25 -4.04 8.38
C VAL A 214 24.78 -5.09 7.35
N LEU A 215 24.90 -4.77 6.04
CA LEU A 215 24.50 -5.70 4.99
C LEU A 215 25.33 -6.97 4.98
N SER A 216 26.64 -6.88 5.25
CA SER A 216 27.52 -8.05 5.35
C SER A 216 27.15 -8.97 6.52
N VAL A 217 26.79 -8.39 7.66
CA VAL A 217 26.30 -9.18 8.82
C VAL A 217 24.98 -9.87 8.47
N LEU A 218 24.02 -9.15 7.90
CA LEU A 218 22.74 -9.75 7.50
C LEU A 218 22.93 -10.89 6.50
N SER A 219 23.82 -10.71 5.52
CA SER A 219 24.18 -11.75 4.55
C SER A 219 24.81 -12.97 5.21
N PHE A 220 25.69 -12.80 6.20
CA PHE A 220 26.32 -13.89 6.95
C PHE A 220 25.29 -14.77 7.69
N TYR A 221 24.20 -14.17 8.15
CA TYR A 221 23.11 -14.90 8.80
C TYR A 221 22.05 -15.43 7.80
N ASP A 222 22.31 -15.38 6.50
CA ASP A 222 21.40 -15.79 5.42
C ASP A 222 20.08 -15.01 5.37
N MET A 223 20.11 -13.74 5.78
CA MET A 223 18.96 -12.85 5.64
C MET A 223 18.90 -12.33 4.19
N ASN A 224 17.76 -12.53 3.53
CA ASN A 224 17.54 -11.96 2.21
C ASN A 224 16.88 -10.58 2.35
N LEU A 225 17.45 -9.59 1.68
CA LEU A 225 16.95 -8.21 1.68
C LEU A 225 15.95 -8.03 0.53
N SER A 226 14.66 -7.96 0.85
CA SER A 226 13.61 -7.77 -0.15
C SER A 226 13.28 -6.30 -0.41
N LYS A 227 13.69 -5.39 0.48
CA LYS A 227 13.56 -3.94 0.34
C LYS A 227 14.68 -3.23 1.09
N ILE A 228 15.16 -2.14 0.50
CA ILE A 228 15.98 -1.13 1.18
C ILE A 228 15.59 0.26 0.68
N GLN A 229 15.29 1.16 1.59
CA GLN A 229 14.91 2.53 1.31
C GLN A 229 15.54 3.47 2.34
N SER A 230 16.26 4.49 1.88
CA SER A 230 16.76 5.54 2.76
C SER A 230 15.83 6.75 2.77
N LEU A 231 15.73 7.41 3.94
CA LEU A 231 15.00 8.65 4.13
C LEU A 231 15.84 9.59 4.98
N PRO A 232 16.08 10.86 4.54
CA PRO A 232 16.79 11.84 5.35
C PRO A 232 16.09 12.07 6.69
N ILE A 233 16.88 12.24 7.75
CA ILE A 233 16.34 12.59 9.07
C ILE A 233 16.17 14.11 9.12
N ILE A 234 14.93 14.57 9.28
CA ILE A 234 14.63 16.00 9.36
C ILE A 234 15.41 16.63 10.54
N GLY A 235 16.12 17.72 10.27
CA GLY A 235 16.90 18.44 11.27
C GLY A 235 18.26 17.82 11.59
N ARG A 236 18.69 16.79 10.85
CA ARG A 236 20.02 16.19 10.96
C ARG A 236 20.67 16.12 9.59
N GLU A 237 21.64 16.97 9.35
CA GLU A 237 22.35 17.03 8.06
C GLU A 237 23.08 15.71 7.78
N TRP A 238 22.81 15.14 6.59
CA TRP A 238 23.46 13.92 6.07
C TRP A 238 23.27 12.66 6.94
N GLU A 239 22.32 12.67 7.89
CA GLU A 239 21.88 11.46 8.58
C GLU A 239 20.62 10.88 7.92
N TYR A 240 20.55 9.54 7.84
CA TYR A 240 19.48 8.82 7.15
C TYR A 240 18.90 7.71 8.01
N LEU A 241 17.59 7.55 7.91
CA LEU A 241 16.90 6.32 8.30
C LEU A 241 16.95 5.34 7.14
N PHE A 242 17.17 4.08 7.46
CA PHE A 242 17.09 2.97 6.51
C PHE A 242 15.91 2.10 6.88
N TYR A 243 14.94 2.03 5.98
CA TYR A 243 13.83 1.09 6.06
C TYR A 243 14.21 -0.15 5.25
N ILE A 244 14.23 -1.30 5.89
CA ILE A 244 14.57 -2.56 5.25
C ILE A 244 13.50 -3.61 5.53
N ASP A 245 13.27 -4.48 4.55
CA ASP A 245 12.50 -5.70 4.76
C ASP A 245 13.41 -6.90 4.54
N LEU A 246 13.42 -7.79 5.52
CA LEU A 246 14.17 -9.02 5.51
C LEU A 246 13.22 -10.21 5.36
N THR A 247 13.60 -11.19 4.53
CA THR A 247 13.01 -12.52 4.52
C THR A 247 14.01 -13.53 5.06
N PHE A 248 13.51 -14.54 5.78
CA PHE A 248 14.31 -15.55 6.45
C PHE A 248 13.54 -16.88 6.55
N THR A 249 14.25 -17.98 6.68
CA THR A 249 13.69 -19.32 6.88
C THR A 249 13.81 -19.80 8.32
N ASP A 250 14.77 -19.25 9.08
CA ASP A 250 15.04 -19.59 10.48
C ASP A 250 14.89 -18.34 11.35
N PHE A 251 13.87 -18.35 12.21
CA PHE A 251 13.58 -17.25 13.12
C PHE A 251 14.67 -17.06 14.20
N THR A 252 15.34 -18.13 14.62
CA THR A 252 16.45 -18.05 15.58
C THR A 252 17.64 -17.34 14.99
N ARG A 253 18.03 -17.71 13.77
CA ARG A 253 19.10 -17.01 13.01
C ARG A 253 18.77 -15.55 12.74
N TYR A 254 17.50 -15.25 12.43
CA TYR A 254 17.05 -13.88 12.28
C TYR A 254 17.23 -13.07 13.58
N LYS A 255 16.87 -13.62 14.76
CA LYS A 255 17.09 -12.95 16.05
C LYS A 255 18.57 -12.72 16.32
N GLN A 256 19.44 -13.70 16.03
CA GLN A 256 20.89 -13.55 16.14
C GLN A 256 21.43 -12.46 15.21
N ALA A 257 20.92 -12.38 13.96
CA ALA A 257 21.28 -11.32 13.01
C ALA A 257 20.92 -9.94 13.56
N LEU A 258 19.73 -9.77 14.16
CA LEU A 258 19.31 -8.51 14.79
C LEU A 258 20.24 -8.13 15.95
N ASP A 259 20.59 -9.07 16.81
CA ASP A 259 21.51 -8.81 17.92
C ASP A 259 22.90 -8.41 17.42
N ALA A 260 23.39 -9.04 16.32
CA ALA A 260 24.67 -8.72 15.71
C ALA A 260 24.70 -7.34 15.01
N ILE A 261 23.59 -6.87 14.42
CA ILE A 261 23.55 -5.53 13.81
C ILE A 261 23.25 -4.42 14.81
N ARG A 262 22.69 -4.73 15.98
CA ARG A 262 22.31 -3.73 16.99
C ARG A 262 23.46 -2.77 17.38
N PRO A 263 24.69 -3.22 17.66
CA PRO A 263 25.80 -2.31 17.96
C PRO A 263 26.29 -1.49 16.77
N LEU A 264 25.93 -1.86 15.54
CA LEU A 264 26.29 -1.16 14.30
C LEU A 264 25.26 -0.10 13.89
N THR A 265 24.07 -0.13 14.51
CA THR A 265 22.93 0.71 14.15
C THR A 265 22.58 1.65 15.31
N LYS A 266 21.86 2.72 14.98
CA LYS A 266 21.20 3.61 15.95
C LYS A 266 19.70 3.46 15.81
N ASP A 267 18.97 3.45 16.94
CA ASP A 267 17.52 3.46 17.00
C ASP A 267 16.86 2.31 16.20
N LEU A 268 17.47 1.11 16.22
CA LEU A 268 16.90 -0.06 15.56
C LEU A 268 15.52 -0.39 16.12
N LYS A 269 14.52 -0.29 15.25
CA LYS A 269 13.11 -0.56 15.57
C LYS A 269 12.56 -1.62 14.63
N ILE A 270 11.93 -2.65 15.18
CA ILE A 270 11.14 -3.64 14.46
C ILE A 270 9.75 -3.04 14.27
N LEU A 271 9.32 -2.84 13.04
CA LEU A 271 7.98 -2.36 12.70
C LEU A 271 6.97 -3.50 12.67
N GLY A 272 7.42 -4.72 12.36
CA GLY A 272 6.62 -5.94 12.43
C GLY A 272 7.42 -7.17 12.02
N GLU A 273 6.99 -8.33 12.53
CA GLU A 273 7.49 -9.67 12.19
C GLU A 273 6.27 -10.51 11.81
N TYR A 274 6.18 -10.95 10.56
CA TYR A 274 4.97 -11.54 9.99
C TYR A 274 5.30 -12.56 8.89
N ALA A 275 4.29 -13.28 8.42
CA ALA A 275 4.43 -14.15 7.26
C ALA A 275 4.47 -13.33 5.97
N GLU A 276 5.38 -13.65 5.04
CA GLU A 276 5.41 -13.01 3.72
C GLU A 276 4.04 -13.13 3.03
N GLY A 277 3.56 -11.99 2.53
CA GLY A 277 2.22 -11.88 1.99
C GLY A 277 2.07 -12.49 0.59
N LYS A 278 0.83 -12.85 0.27
CA LYS A 278 0.45 -13.32 -1.06
C LYS A 278 0.52 -12.18 -2.08
N GLN A 279 0.68 -12.55 -3.33
CA GLN A 279 0.54 -11.67 -4.49
C GLN A 279 -0.67 -12.07 -5.29
N SER A 280 -1.52 -11.10 -5.66
CA SER A 280 -2.60 -11.37 -6.63
C SER A 280 -2.02 -11.71 -8.00
N VAL A 281 -2.69 -12.60 -8.69
CA VAL A 281 -2.33 -13.02 -10.06
C VAL A 281 -2.76 -11.97 -11.09
#